data_069f347ff085c9dfe8986195560a4e8a
#
_entry.id   069f347ff085c9dfe8986195560a4e8a
#
_cell.length_a   1.000
_cell.length_b   1.000
_cell.length_c   1.000
_cell.angle_alpha   90.00
_cell.angle_beta   90.00
_cell.angle_gamma   90.00
#
_symmetry.space_group_name_H-M   'P 1'
#
loop_
_entity.id
_entity.type
_entity.pdbx_description
1 polymer ?
#
loop_
_entity_poly.entity_id
_entity_poly.type
_entity_poly.pdbx_seq_one_letter_code
_entity_poly.pdbx_strand_id
1 'polypeptide(L)'
;YYFAEPEVVDGEVTVEKKIIHFGYPDHKAHNAEVIMYDNVEEKIYIVDKWNTFNSTGMVYSMPFSTDMNLDTMQVLTEECQLGGSDMYVSTPDGKKAGLFQNPTGGDISPDGKYIMIKNEAFMLIWTRASVDGKYESVGETLARSPKKVTAYKREPQGEAIAWLDSTTCYTTSDVYSDGSAP
;
A
#
# COMPACT_ATOMS: atom_id res chain seq x y z
N TYR A 1 -2.33 2.01 14.97
CA TYR A 1 -1.75 1.31 16.13
C TYR A 1 -0.44 0.65 15.74
N TYR A 2 0.53 0.71 16.64
CA TYR A 2 1.83 0.04 16.51
C TYR A 2 2.07 -0.81 17.76
N PHE A 3 2.51 -2.04 17.57
CA PHE A 3 2.85 -2.96 18.66
C PHE A 3 3.90 -3.97 18.17
N ALA A 4 4.65 -4.55 19.11
CA ALA A 4 5.57 -5.63 18.78
C ALA A 4 4.78 -6.88 18.36
N GLU A 5 5.27 -7.60 17.36
CA GLU A 5 4.66 -8.87 16.95
C GLU A 5 4.68 -9.85 18.14
N PRO A 6 3.51 -10.37 18.55
CA PRO A 6 3.46 -11.32 19.67
C PRO A 6 4.03 -12.68 19.24
N GLU A 7 4.56 -13.43 20.21
CA GLU A 7 4.85 -14.85 19.98
C GLU A 7 3.57 -15.62 19.62
N VAL A 8 3.70 -16.58 18.71
CA VAL A 8 2.58 -17.45 18.34
C VAL A 8 2.25 -18.37 19.51
N VAL A 9 1.06 -18.20 20.08
CA VAL A 9 0.54 -19.00 21.19
C VAL A 9 -0.88 -19.47 20.89
N ASP A 10 -1.30 -20.55 21.50
CA ASP A 10 -2.69 -20.97 21.46
C ASP A 10 -3.53 -20.08 22.40
N GLY A 11 -4.55 -19.42 21.85
CA GLY A 11 -5.49 -18.59 22.58
C GLY A 11 -5.33 -17.07 22.33
N GLU A 12 -5.81 -16.28 23.29
CA GLU A 12 -5.78 -14.81 23.19
C GLU A 12 -4.47 -14.25 23.73
N VAL A 13 -3.93 -13.25 23.03
CA VAL A 13 -2.74 -12.51 23.43
C VAL A 13 -3.10 -11.04 23.62
N THR A 14 -2.71 -10.48 24.75
CA THR A 14 -2.77 -9.03 24.98
C THR A 14 -1.44 -8.41 24.60
N VAL A 15 -1.46 -7.45 23.68
CA VAL A 15 -0.29 -6.70 23.26
C VAL A 15 -0.33 -5.28 23.78
N GLU A 16 0.82 -4.75 24.19
CA GLU A 16 0.98 -3.34 24.47
C GLU A 16 1.03 -2.58 23.13
N LYS A 17 0.07 -1.70 22.91
CA LYS A 17 -0.03 -0.91 21.68
C LYS A 17 0.33 0.54 21.90
N LYS A 18 0.99 1.13 20.93
CA LYS A 18 1.20 2.57 20.80
C LYS A 18 0.28 3.14 19.74
N ILE A 19 -0.07 4.41 19.86
CA ILE A 19 -0.96 5.09 18.93
C ILE A 19 -0.17 6.21 18.25
N ILE A 20 -0.16 6.20 16.93
CA ILE A 20 0.37 7.31 16.13
C ILE A 20 -0.82 8.08 15.58
N HIS A 21 -0.86 9.38 15.87
CA HIS A 21 -1.85 10.28 15.30
C HIS A 21 -1.23 11.03 14.12
N PHE A 22 -1.93 11.02 12.99
CA PHE A 22 -1.51 11.77 11.81
C PHE A 22 -2.69 12.47 11.13
N GLY A 23 -2.38 13.50 10.36
CA GLY A 23 -3.35 14.25 9.56
C GLY A 23 -2.77 14.55 8.16
N TYR A 24 -3.67 14.76 7.21
CA TYR A 24 -3.30 15.14 5.85
C TYR A 24 -2.93 16.63 5.78
N PRO A 25 -2.06 17.02 4.83
CA PRO A 25 -1.59 18.42 4.74
C PRO A 25 -2.68 19.42 4.39
N ASP A 26 -3.77 18.99 3.76
CA ASP A 26 -4.94 19.81 3.45
C ASP A 26 -5.97 19.89 4.60
N HIS A 27 -5.68 19.26 5.75
CA HIS A 27 -6.54 19.18 6.92
C HIS A 27 -7.93 18.57 6.69
N LYS A 28 -8.08 17.72 5.66
CA LYS A 28 -9.33 17.02 5.37
C LYS A 28 -9.20 15.51 5.66
N ALA A 29 -10.34 14.87 5.76
CA ALA A 29 -10.40 13.42 5.81
C ALA A 29 -10.23 12.84 4.39
N HIS A 30 -9.39 11.83 4.27
CA HIS A 30 -9.18 11.07 3.05
C HIS A 30 -9.62 9.61 3.26
N ASN A 31 -10.11 8.99 2.19
CA ASN A 31 -10.40 7.56 2.19
C ASN A 31 -9.14 6.81 1.72
N ALA A 32 -8.39 6.27 2.66
CA ALA A 32 -7.15 5.53 2.37
C ALA A 32 -7.23 4.12 2.96
N GLU A 33 -6.82 3.14 2.17
CA GLU A 33 -6.82 1.72 2.57
C GLU A 33 -5.47 1.03 2.37
N VAL A 34 -4.50 1.73 1.80
CA VAL A 34 -3.14 1.21 1.67
C VAL A 34 -2.25 1.87 2.70
N ILE A 35 -1.60 1.03 3.51
CA ILE A 35 -0.51 1.41 4.40
C ILE A 35 0.67 0.49 4.14
N MET A 36 1.86 1.06 3.96
CA MET A 36 3.10 0.34 3.71
C MET A 36 4.21 0.91 4.58
N TYR A 37 5.16 0.07 4.98
CA TYR A 37 6.37 0.52 5.66
C TYR A 37 7.59 0.26 4.77
N ASP A 38 8.40 1.28 4.55
CA ASP A 38 9.70 1.15 3.90
C ASP A 38 10.83 1.17 4.93
N ASN A 39 11.49 0.05 5.10
CA ASN A 39 12.62 -0.12 6.01
C ASN A 39 13.92 0.55 5.49
N VAL A 40 13.95 0.96 4.23
CA VAL A 40 15.11 1.64 3.63
C VAL A 40 15.06 3.16 3.90
N GLU A 41 13.88 3.75 3.78
CA GLU A 41 13.67 5.18 4.06
C GLU A 41 13.20 5.43 5.50
N GLU A 42 12.87 4.36 6.24
CA GLU A 42 12.25 4.44 7.57
C GLU A 42 10.99 5.32 7.58
N LYS A 43 10.11 5.04 6.60
CA LYS A 43 8.87 5.78 6.40
C LYS A 43 7.65 4.87 6.33
N ILE A 44 6.54 5.38 6.83
CA ILE A 44 5.21 4.84 6.50
C ILE A 44 4.68 5.59 5.29
N TYR A 45 4.12 4.83 4.34
CA TYR A 45 3.44 5.33 3.16
C TYR A 45 1.95 5.00 3.22
N ILE A 46 1.13 5.95 2.82
CA ILE A 46 -0.33 5.83 2.78
C ILE A 46 -0.78 6.20 1.38
N VAL A 47 -1.66 5.38 0.79
CA VAL A 47 -2.25 5.70 -0.52
C VAL A 47 -3.76 5.83 -0.35
N ASP A 48 -4.30 6.97 -0.75
CA ASP A 48 -5.73 7.18 -0.73
C ASP A 48 -6.43 6.53 -1.94
N LYS A 49 -7.71 6.20 -1.76
CA LYS A 49 -8.54 5.59 -2.81
C LYS A 49 -9.04 6.55 -3.87
N TRP A 50 -8.68 7.77 -3.75
CA TRP A 50 -9.41 8.81 -4.32
C TRP A 50 -9.77 8.87 -5.74
N ASN A 51 -10.59 9.65 -6.05
CA ASN A 51 -11.87 9.57 -6.53
C ASN A 51 -12.34 10.77 -7.29
N THR A 52 -11.59 11.26 -8.18
CA THR A 52 -12.15 11.88 -9.35
C THR A 52 -12.02 10.90 -10.51
N PHE A 53 -12.92 10.94 -11.47
CA PHE A 53 -12.98 10.04 -12.62
C PHE A 53 -11.66 9.91 -13.42
N ASN A 54 -10.62 10.64 -13.06
CA ASN A 54 -9.33 10.68 -13.72
C ASN A 54 -8.13 10.63 -12.76
N SER A 55 -8.30 10.20 -11.51
CA SER A 55 -7.21 10.13 -10.54
C SER A 55 -6.98 8.70 -10.04
N THR A 56 -5.73 8.33 -9.86
CA THR A 56 -5.29 7.02 -9.38
C THR A 56 -5.04 6.97 -7.88
N GLY A 57 -5.28 8.06 -7.17
CA GLY A 57 -4.97 8.23 -5.76
C GLY A 57 -3.66 9.00 -5.53
N MET A 58 -3.53 9.56 -4.34
CA MET A 58 -2.35 10.28 -3.87
C MET A 58 -1.57 9.42 -2.90
N VAL A 59 -0.26 9.51 -2.97
CA VAL A 59 0.69 8.86 -2.08
C VAL A 59 1.17 9.88 -1.06
N TYR A 60 1.05 9.53 0.20
CA TYR A 60 1.51 10.33 1.33
C TYR A 60 2.54 9.55 2.13
N SER A 61 3.42 10.24 2.85
CA SER A 61 4.37 9.62 3.74
C SER A 61 4.54 10.35 5.06
N MET A 62 5.09 9.64 6.03
CA MET A 62 5.64 10.22 7.24
C MET A 62 6.86 9.42 7.70
N PRO A 63 7.86 10.05 8.32
CA PRO A 63 8.93 9.33 9.00
C PRO A 63 8.36 8.40 10.08
N PHE A 64 8.97 7.25 10.25
CA PHE A 64 8.62 6.32 11.31
C PHE A 64 9.86 5.81 12.03
N SER A 65 9.84 5.94 13.35
CA SER A 65 10.83 5.34 14.25
C SER A 65 10.11 4.83 15.49
N THR A 66 10.63 3.78 16.08
CA THR A 66 10.07 3.19 17.33
C THR A 66 10.14 4.12 18.54
N ASP A 67 10.99 5.15 18.48
CA ASP A 67 11.24 6.18 19.51
C ASP A 67 10.62 7.53 19.15
N MET A 68 9.84 7.60 18.09
CA MET A 68 9.17 8.85 17.72
C MET A 68 8.27 9.37 18.84
N ASN A 69 8.14 10.69 18.92
CA ASN A 69 7.23 11.32 19.87
C ASN A 69 5.76 11.04 19.44
N LEU A 70 5.05 10.27 20.27
CA LEU A 70 3.66 9.88 20.03
C LEU A 70 2.64 10.91 20.52
N ASP A 71 3.06 11.88 21.33
CA ASP A 71 2.19 12.94 21.87
C ASP A 71 1.92 14.04 20.84
N THR A 72 2.64 14.03 19.73
CA THR A 72 2.53 15.02 18.67
C THR A 72 1.87 14.42 17.44
N MET A 73 0.81 15.06 16.95
CA MET A 73 0.21 14.69 15.68
C MET A 73 1.21 14.91 14.53
N GLN A 74 1.45 13.86 13.75
CA GLN A 74 2.28 13.93 12.56
C GLN A 74 1.47 14.52 11.41
N VAL A 75 2.09 15.37 10.58
CA VAL A 75 1.48 15.81 9.32
C VAL A 75 2.12 15.05 8.19
N LEU A 76 1.28 14.38 7.40
CA LEU A 76 1.74 13.63 6.24
C LEU A 76 2.34 14.56 5.18
N THR A 77 3.35 14.09 4.50
CA THR A 77 3.92 14.72 3.31
C THR A 77 3.25 14.14 2.07
N GLU A 78 2.79 14.99 1.17
CA GLU A 78 2.32 14.58 -0.15
C GLU A 78 3.52 14.26 -1.02
N GLU A 79 3.59 13.03 -1.54
CA GLU A 79 4.73 12.55 -2.31
C GLU A 79 4.47 12.62 -3.83
N CYS A 80 3.40 11.99 -4.28
CA CYS A 80 3.08 11.93 -5.70
C CYS A 80 1.66 11.43 -5.97
N GLN A 81 1.18 11.63 -7.19
CA GLN A 81 0.04 10.89 -7.71
C GLN A 81 0.49 9.48 -8.12
N LEU A 82 -0.24 8.45 -7.67
CA LEU A 82 0.07 7.06 -7.95
C LEU A 82 0.09 6.77 -9.45
N GLY A 83 1.23 6.29 -9.96
CA GLY A 83 1.41 5.90 -11.36
C GLY A 83 1.32 7.04 -12.37
N GLY A 84 1.30 8.30 -11.91
CA GLY A 84 1.11 9.46 -12.77
C GLY A 84 -0.32 9.53 -13.33
N SER A 85 -0.49 10.26 -14.44
CA SER A 85 -1.82 10.55 -15.02
C SER A 85 -2.41 9.41 -15.88
N ASP A 86 -1.65 8.38 -16.22
CA ASP A 86 -2.01 7.43 -17.29
C ASP A 86 -1.94 5.95 -16.88
N MET A 87 -2.22 5.64 -15.62
CA MET A 87 -2.14 4.27 -15.12
C MET A 87 -3.36 3.44 -15.53
N TYR A 88 -3.34 2.96 -16.76
CA TYR A 88 -4.37 2.05 -17.27
C TYR A 88 -3.98 0.60 -17.06
N VAL A 89 -4.96 -0.20 -16.67
CA VAL A 89 -4.84 -1.65 -16.57
C VAL A 89 -5.51 -2.32 -17.77
N SER A 90 -5.00 -3.49 -18.13
CA SER A 90 -5.55 -4.31 -19.21
C SER A 90 -6.05 -5.65 -18.66
N THR A 91 -7.13 -6.14 -19.24
CA THR A 91 -7.61 -7.49 -18.99
C THR A 91 -6.63 -8.54 -19.51
N PRO A 92 -6.69 -9.81 -19.04
CA PRO A 92 -5.79 -10.88 -19.51
C PRO A 92 -5.80 -11.11 -21.03
N ASP A 93 -6.90 -10.78 -21.71
CA ASP A 93 -7.01 -10.85 -23.18
C ASP A 93 -6.46 -9.58 -23.88
N GLY A 94 -5.80 -8.70 -23.14
CA GLY A 94 -5.12 -7.51 -23.65
C GLY A 94 -6.01 -6.30 -23.95
N LYS A 95 -7.29 -6.36 -23.63
CA LYS A 95 -8.18 -5.20 -23.76
C LYS A 95 -7.95 -4.21 -22.62
N LYS A 96 -8.00 -2.93 -22.94
CA LYS A 96 -7.91 -1.86 -21.93
C LYS A 96 -9.13 -1.93 -21.01
N ALA A 97 -8.90 -2.27 -19.74
CA ALA A 97 -9.99 -2.41 -18.77
C ALA A 97 -10.40 -1.07 -18.15
N GLY A 98 -9.49 -0.10 -18.12
CA GLY A 98 -9.72 1.21 -17.54
C GLY A 98 -8.56 1.72 -16.73
N LEU A 99 -8.76 2.83 -16.05
CA LEU A 99 -7.81 3.38 -15.10
C LEU A 99 -7.80 2.51 -13.83
N PHE A 100 -6.62 2.25 -13.29
CA PHE A 100 -6.52 1.60 -11.97
C PHE A 100 -7.10 2.53 -10.90
N GLN A 101 -8.05 2.03 -10.15
CA GLN A 101 -8.77 2.79 -9.13
C GLN A 101 -8.96 1.93 -7.87
N ASN A 102 -9.28 2.60 -6.77
CA ASN A 102 -9.62 1.97 -5.50
C ASN A 102 -8.55 0.97 -5.02
N PRO A 103 -7.30 1.41 -4.78
CA PRO A 103 -6.31 0.56 -4.14
C PRO A 103 -6.83 0.14 -2.76
N THR A 104 -6.72 -1.17 -2.45
CA THR A 104 -7.21 -1.76 -1.19
C THR A 104 -6.10 -2.34 -0.33
N GLY A 105 -4.91 -2.52 -0.88
CA GLY A 105 -3.77 -3.03 -0.14
C GLY A 105 -2.46 -2.77 -0.88
N GLY A 106 -1.37 -2.73 -0.14
CA GLY A 106 -0.03 -2.59 -0.68
C GLY A 106 1.03 -2.98 0.33
N ASP A 107 2.20 -3.32 -0.18
CA ASP A 107 3.34 -3.66 0.64
C ASP A 107 4.66 -3.45 -0.12
N ILE A 108 5.73 -3.28 0.63
CA ILE A 108 7.11 -3.13 0.12
C ILE A 108 7.88 -4.39 0.49
N SER A 109 8.59 -4.99 -0.47
CA SER A 109 9.34 -6.21 -0.22
C SER A 109 10.39 -6.01 0.89
N PRO A 110 10.72 -7.08 1.65
CA PRO A 110 11.66 -6.98 2.76
C PRO A 110 13.04 -6.41 2.41
N ASP A 111 13.47 -6.57 1.16
CA ASP A 111 14.70 -5.99 0.63
C ASP A 111 14.55 -4.54 0.13
N GLY A 112 13.35 -3.97 0.22
CA GLY A 112 13.02 -2.61 -0.24
C GLY A 112 12.95 -2.43 -1.75
N LYS A 113 13.12 -3.49 -2.54
CA LYS A 113 13.29 -3.42 -4.00
C LYS A 113 11.98 -3.32 -4.77
N TYR A 114 10.97 -4.01 -4.31
CA TYR A 114 9.69 -4.10 -4.99
C TYR A 114 8.59 -3.45 -4.17
N ILE A 115 7.74 -2.71 -4.85
CA ILE A 115 6.53 -2.14 -4.27
C ILE A 115 5.34 -2.75 -4.99
N MET A 116 4.36 -3.19 -4.22
CA MET A 116 3.16 -3.82 -4.74
C MET A 116 1.93 -3.11 -4.20
N ILE A 117 1.01 -2.76 -5.11
CA ILE A 117 -0.29 -2.19 -4.75
C ILE A 117 -1.35 -2.97 -5.51
N LYS A 118 -2.44 -3.31 -4.85
CA LYS A 118 -3.54 -4.06 -5.44
C LYS A 118 -4.88 -3.34 -5.27
N ASN A 119 -5.84 -3.76 -6.08
CA ASN A 119 -7.26 -3.66 -5.81
C ASN A 119 -7.90 -5.07 -5.90
N GLU A 120 -9.21 -5.17 -5.94
CA GLU A 120 -9.93 -6.46 -5.99
C GLU A 120 -9.57 -7.35 -7.19
N ALA A 121 -9.04 -6.80 -8.28
CA ALA A 121 -8.87 -7.50 -9.55
C ALA A 121 -7.46 -7.42 -10.15
N PHE A 122 -6.67 -6.45 -9.74
CA PHE A 122 -5.36 -6.17 -10.32
C PHE A 122 -4.31 -5.99 -9.23
N MET A 123 -3.13 -6.50 -9.52
CA MET A 123 -1.92 -6.31 -8.74
C MET A 123 -0.90 -5.59 -9.63
N LEU A 124 -0.38 -4.51 -9.12
CA LEU A 124 0.60 -3.65 -9.77
C LEU A 124 1.91 -3.74 -9.03
N ILE A 125 2.99 -3.92 -9.76
CA ILE A 125 4.32 -4.09 -9.20
C ILE A 125 5.26 -3.06 -9.81
N TRP A 126 5.91 -2.30 -8.96
CA TRP A 126 7.03 -1.43 -9.29
C TRP A 126 8.34 -2.06 -8.86
N THR A 127 9.39 -1.70 -9.56
CA THR A 127 10.76 -2.03 -9.17
C THR A 127 11.48 -0.71 -8.97
N ARG A 128 12.04 -0.51 -7.79
CA ARG A 128 12.86 0.68 -7.48
C ARG A 128 14.15 0.62 -8.27
N ALA A 129 14.53 1.72 -8.90
CA ALA A 129 15.85 1.85 -9.48
C ALA A 129 16.90 1.94 -8.36
N SER A 130 18.07 1.42 -8.63
CA SER A 130 19.19 1.49 -7.69
C SER A 130 20.42 2.03 -8.40
N VAL A 131 21.07 3.01 -7.77
CA VAL A 131 22.35 3.58 -8.21
C VAL A 131 23.31 3.51 -7.02
N ASP A 132 24.47 2.92 -7.24
CA ASP A 132 25.53 2.72 -6.22
C ASP A 132 25.00 2.07 -4.93
N GLY A 133 24.09 1.10 -5.07
CA GLY A 133 23.50 0.36 -3.95
C GLY A 133 22.43 1.12 -3.16
N LYS A 134 22.04 2.32 -3.60
CA LYS A 134 20.96 3.10 -3.00
C LYS A 134 19.73 3.07 -3.90
N TYR A 135 18.58 2.75 -3.33
CA TYR A 135 17.32 2.84 -4.03
C TYR A 135 16.85 4.29 -4.18
N GLU A 136 16.18 4.57 -5.29
CA GLU A 136 15.35 5.77 -5.40
C GLU A 136 14.24 5.76 -4.32
N SER A 137 13.64 6.92 -4.04
CA SER A 137 12.54 6.99 -3.07
C SER A 137 11.31 6.20 -3.55
N VAL A 138 10.48 5.80 -2.59
CA VAL A 138 9.17 5.18 -2.88
C VAL A 138 8.29 6.15 -3.66
N GLY A 139 8.29 7.44 -3.31
CA GLY A 139 7.54 8.47 -4.02
C GLY A 139 7.95 8.58 -5.50
N GLU A 140 9.25 8.66 -5.80
CA GLU A 140 9.76 8.67 -7.19
C GLU A 140 9.38 7.40 -7.95
N THR A 141 9.44 6.25 -7.28
CA THR A 141 9.04 4.96 -7.87
C THR A 141 7.56 4.94 -8.22
N LEU A 142 6.70 5.34 -7.28
CA LEU A 142 5.24 5.28 -7.45
C LEU A 142 4.69 6.39 -8.37
N ALA A 143 5.45 7.45 -8.61
CA ALA A 143 5.08 8.52 -9.54
C ALA A 143 5.02 8.07 -11.00
N ARG A 144 5.64 6.95 -11.35
CA ARG A 144 5.64 6.39 -12.71
C ARG A 144 4.76 5.16 -12.83
N SER A 145 4.45 4.78 -14.06
CA SER A 145 3.68 3.57 -14.35
C SER A 145 4.35 2.32 -13.79
N PRO A 146 3.58 1.34 -13.31
CA PRO A 146 4.12 0.10 -12.78
C PRO A 146 4.85 -0.70 -13.87
N LYS A 147 5.88 -1.43 -13.48
CA LYS A 147 6.64 -2.31 -14.39
C LYS A 147 5.83 -3.54 -14.80
N LYS A 148 4.96 -4.01 -13.94
CA LYS A 148 4.12 -5.17 -14.18
C LYS A 148 2.71 -4.93 -13.66
N VAL A 149 1.73 -5.30 -14.47
CA VAL A 149 0.33 -5.36 -14.10
C VAL A 149 -0.13 -6.81 -14.26
N THR A 150 -0.71 -7.38 -13.23
CA THR A 150 -1.23 -8.74 -13.25
C THR A 150 -2.70 -8.72 -12.84
N ALA A 151 -3.59 -9.19 -13.74
CA ALA A 151 -4.94 -9.52 -13.35
C ALA A 151 -4.95 -10.86 -12.62
N TYR A 152 -5.77 -11.00 -11.61
CA TYR A 152 -5.96 -12.26 -10.89
C TYR A 152 -7.46 -12.53 -10.69
N LYS A 153 -7.79 -13.68 -10.15
CA LYS A 153 -9.20 -14.01 -9.85
C LYS A 153 -9.71 -12.93 -8.88
N ARG A 154 -10.78 -12.23 -9.30
CA ARG A 154 -11.34 -11.15 -8.49
C ARG A 154 -11.69 -11.64 -7.09
N GLU A 155 -11.19 -10.95 -6.10
CA GLU A 155 -11.55 -11.12 -4.70
C GLU A 155 -12.79 -10.27 -4.38
N PRO A 156 -13.79 -10.81 -3.68
CA PRO A 156 -15.05 -10.09 -3.41
C PRO A 156 -14.87 -8.82 -2.58
N GLN A 157 -13.96 -8.86 -1.64
CA GLN A 157 -13.58 -7.78 -0.74
C GLN A 157 -12.08 -7.93 -0.47
N GLY A 158 -11.27 -7.77 -1.52
CA GLY A 158 -9.82 -7.97 -1.43
C GLY A 158 -9.16 -6.83 -0.68
N GLU A 159 -8.85 -7.00 0.61
CA GLU A 159 -8.47 -5.92 1.53
C GLU A 159 -6.96 -5.79 1.72
N ALA A 160 -6.19 -6.86 1.71
CA ALA A 160 -4.77 -6.78 2.02
C ALA A 160 -3.88 -7.60 1.10
N ILE A 161 -2.62 -7.22 1.07
CA ILE A 161 -1.53 -7.97 0.45
C ILE A 161 -0.27 -7.76 1.29
N ALA A 162 0.53 -8.81 1.41
CA ALA A 162 1.81 -8.76 2.10
C ALA A 162 2.85 -9.62 1.38
N TRP A 163 4.09 -9.13 1.34
CA TRP A 163 5.23 -9.94 0.92
C TRP A 163 5.62 -10.92 2.03
N LEU A 164 5.76 -12.20 1.66
CA LEU A 164 6.43 -13.20 2.50
C LEU A 164 7.95 -13.11 2.32
N ASP A 165 8.36 -12.97 1.07
CA ASP A 165 9.75 -12.82 0.64
C ASP A 165 9.78 -12.03 -0.68
N SER A 166 10.94 -11.85 -1.32
CA SER A 166 11.05 -11.09 -2.57
C SER A 166 10.38 -11.73 -3.80
N THR A 167 9.76 -12.90 -3.66
CA THR A 167 9.14 -13.67 -4.76
C THR A 167 7.72 -14.14 -4.47
N THR A 168 7.32 -14.15 -3.22
CA THR A 168 6.04 -14.69 -2.75
C THR A 168 5.25 -13.65 -1.97
N CYS A 169 3.97 -13.54 -2.23
CA CYS A 169 3.05 -12.70 -1.49
C CYS A 169 1.76 -13.44 -1.15
N TYR A 170 1.08 -12.94 -0.13
CA TYR A 170 -0.26 -13.37 0.26
C TYR A 170 -1.25 -12.25 0.07
N THR A 171 -2.48 -12.62 -0.28
CA THR A 171 -3.63 -11.71 -0.27
C THR A 171 -4.67 -12.21 0.72
N THR A 172 -5.46 -11.31 1.25
CA THR A 172 -6.64 -11.65 2.05
C THR A 172 -7.87 -10.96 1.49
N SER A 173 -9.01 -11.59 1.70
CA SER A 173 -10.30 -11.11 1.26
C SER A 173 -11.32 -11.36 2.35
N ASP A 174 -12.23 -10.42 2.54
CA ASP A 174 -13.41 -10.66 3.34
C ASP A 174 -14.35 -11.65 2.65
N VAL A 175 -15.27 -12.20 3.44
CA VAL A 175 -16.39 -12.99 2.92
C VAL A 175 -17.47 -12.08 2.34
N TYR A 176 -18.30 -12.60 1.46
CA TYR A 176 -19.50 -11.88 1.04
C TYR A 176 -20.42 -11.58 2.23
N SER A 177 -21.25 -10.53 2.10
CA SER A 177 -22.23 -10.15 3.12
C SER A 177 -23.24 -11.25 3.46
N ASP A 178 -23.41 -12.24 2.59
CA ASP A 178 -24.23 -13.44 2.80
C ASP A 178 -23.47 -14.58 3.52
N GLY A 179 -22.21 -14.38 3.89
CA GLY A 179 -21.37 -15.36 4.59
C GLY A 179 -20.75 -16.43 3.69
N SER A 180 -20.92 -16.35 2.37
CA SER A 180 -20.23 -17.26 1.45
C SER A 180 -18.75 -16.88 1.31
N ALA A 181 -17.87 -17.88 1.35
CA ALA A 181 -16.47 -17.67 1.01
C ALA A 181 -16.29 -17.54 -0.52
N PRO A 182 -15.26 -16.83 -0.95
CA PRO A 182 -14.93 -16.65 -2.36
C PRO A 182 -14.55 -17.96 -3.08
#